data_4fde85a415fa6502c6d2acb4ade4b6b2
#
_entry.id   4fde85a415fa6502c6d2acb4ade4b6b2
#
_cell.length_a   1.000
_cell.length_b   1.000
_cell.length_c   1.000
_cell.angle_alpha   90.00
_cell.angle_beta   90.00
_cell.angle_gamma   90.00
#
_symmetry.space_group_name_H-M   'P 1'
#
loop_
_entity.id
_entity.type
_entity.pdbx_description
1 polymer ?
#
loop_
_entity_poly.entity_id
_entity_poly.type
_entity_poly.pdbx_seq_one_letter_code
_entity_poly.pdbx_strand_id
1 'polypeptide(L)'
;MHFRHFALWATLSASLLVAAPELLAAAPAGATQDNAGCLSCHDGHKGKLEVPDAEGEPRALRSIAPAAFTKGVHAKMQCVACHTDIKDNAENANAHQKQPQQALKKFDCAGCHQDLWAAAQKEGKAQEKPRLEAVVRNIEAYSKSFHARPNADDKTRPNASCDECHDTHAFNVPPKGSPQRDEWRLGISAACGENCHTEQLESYVDSIHGKEIAEKHNAKSAVCSDCHSAHSVGNTSADPFKIAISADCGSCHEANFKTYKGTYHGQISTLGYAHTAKCYNCHG
;
A
#
# COMPACT_ATOMS: atom_id res chain seq x y z
N MET A 1 51.46 64.79 17.45
CA MET A 1 51.96 64.75 16.06
C MET A 1 52.53 63.36 15.79
N HIS A 2 51.88 62.59 14.98
CA HIS A 2 52.34 61.60 14.01
C HIS A 2 51.21 60.64 13.67
N PHE A 3 50.53 60.87 12.56
CA PHE A 3 49.57 59.97 11.93
C PHE A 3 50.30 58.78 11.33
N ARG A 4 49.85 57.57 11.59
CA ARG A 4 50.25 56.39 10.84
C ARG A 4 48.96 55.72 10.25
N HIS A 5 48.87 55.82 8.94
CA HIS A 5 47.85 55.12 8.14
C HIS A 5 48.05 53.59 8.16
N PHE A 6 47.02 52.83 8.52
CA PHE A 6 47.01 51.40 8.30
C PHE A 6 46.04 51.16 7.11
N ALA A 7 46.58 50.65 6.05
CA ALA A 7 45.82 50.20 4.88
C ALA A 7 45.24 48.80 5.17
N LEU A 8 43.90 48.67 5.12
CA LEU A 8 43.24 47.37 5.13
C LEU A 8 43.28 46.76 3.71
N TRP A 9 43.89 45.61 3.61
CA TRP A 9 43.75 44.72 2.42
C TRP A 9 42.55 43.82 2.64
N ALA A 10 41.51 44.03 1.84
CA ALA A 10 40.36 43.12 1.76
C ALA A 10 40.68 42.00 0.77
N THR A 11 40.89 40.79 1.26
CA THR A 11 40.99 39.59 0.42
C THR A 11 39.61 39.08 0.13
N LEU A 12 39.21 39.19 -1.14
CA LEU A 12 37.97 38.55 -1.65
C LEU A 12 38.23 37.06 -1.82
N SER A 13 37.68 36.24 -0.94
CA SER A 13 37.66 34.80 -1.09
C SER A 13 36.45 34.43 -1.95
N ALA A 14 36.67 34.09 -3.23
CA ALA A 14 35.65 33.52 -4.11
C ALA A 14 35.43 32.04 -3.73
N SER A 15 34.34 31.77 -3.06
CA SER A 15 33.88 30.39 -2.82
C SER A 15 33.29 29.81 -4.09
N LEU A 16 34.03 28.93 -4.77
CA LEU A 16 33.48 28.08 -5.84
C LEU A 16 32.51 27.09 -5.18
N LEU A 17 31.22 27.30 -5.39
CA LEU A 17 30.20 26.26 -5.20
C LEU A 17 30.37 25.20 -6.29
N VAL A 18 31.04 24.12 -5.96
CA VAL A 18 31.02 22.90 -6.79
C VAL A 18 29.69 22.22 -6.53
N ALA A 19 28.76 22.37 -7.47
CA ALA A 19 27.54 21.58 -7.51
C ALA A 19 27.93 20.11 -7.75
N ALA A 20 27.79 19.27 -6.75
CA ALA A 20 27.91 17.82 -6.90
C ALA A 20 26.75 17.34 -7.78
N PRO A 21 27.01 16.54 -8.83
CA PRO A 21 25.94 15.93 -9.60
C PRO A 21 25.21 14.93 -8.68
N GLU A 22 23.89 15.11 -8.54
CA GLU A 22 23.03 14.07 -7.98
C GLU A 22 23.19 12.80 -8.82
N LEU A 23 23.84 11.79 -8.27
CA LEU A 23 23.79 10.45 -8.81
C LEU A 23 22.36 9.93 -8.62
N LEU A 24 21.49 10.18 -9.61
CA LEU A 24 20.33 9.33 -9.81
C LEU A 24 20.87 7.93 -10.06
N ALA A 25 20.51 6.98 -9.20
CA ALA A 25 20.78 5.58 -9.42
C ALA A 25 20.24 5.23 -10.81
N ALA A 26 21.15 4.94 -11.74
CA ALA A 26 20.82 4.56 -13.10
C ALA A 26 20.02 3.25 -13.04
N ALA A 27 18.78 3.27 -13.52
CA ALA A 27 18.07 2.07 -13.85
C ALA A 27 18.92 1.25 -14.84
N PRO A 28 18.87 -0.09 -14.79
CA PRO A 28 19.66 -0.93 -15.67
C PRO A 28 19.40 -0.53 -17.13
N ALA A 29 20.47 -0.21 -17.84
CA ALA A 29 20.44 0.14 -19.25
C ALA A 29 19.91 -1.05 -20.05
N GLY A 30 18.69 -0.99 -20.57
CA GLY A 30 18.14 -2.09 -21.34
C GLY A 30 16.78 -1.87 -22.00
N ALA A 31 16.00 -0.85 -21.67
CA ALA A 31 14.73 -0.62 -22.35
C ALA A 31 14.56 0.87 -22.63
N THR A 32 14.57 1.22 -23.90
CA THR A 32 14.39 2.60 -24.40
C THR A 32 12.92 2.97 -24.65
N GLN A 33 11.95 2.10 -24.27
CA GLN A 33 10.54 2.46 -24.34
C GLN A 33 10.16 3.29 -23.12
N ASP A 34 9.75 4.54 -23.38
CA ASP A 34 9.11 5.35 -22.35
C ASP A 34 7.71 4.82 -22.02
N ASN A 35 7.15 5.26 -20.90
CA ASN A 35 5.81 4.85 -20.49
C ASN A 35 4.72 5.23 -21.52
N ALA A 36 4.95 6.23 -22.35
CA ALA A 36 4.00 6.66 -23.39
C ALA A 36 3.83 5.57 -24.46
N GLY A 37 4.91 4.88 -24.83
CA GLY A 37 4.84 3.73 -25.73
C GLY A 37 3.94 2.61 -25.20
N CYS A 38 4.09 2.26 -23.93
CA CYS A 38 3.24 1.26 -23.26
C CYS A 38 1.79 1.72 -23.17
N LEU A 39 1.57 2.92 -22.67
CA LEU A 39 0.23 3.50 -22.48
C LEU A 39 -0.53 3.69 -23.78
N SER A 40 0.15 3.85 -24.92
CA SER A 40 -0.53 3.98 -26.24
C SER A 40 -1.42 2.78 -26.60
N CYS A 41 -1.23 1.64 -25.93
CA CYS A 41 -2.07 0.45 -26.07
C CYS A 41 -2.78 0.10 -24.74
N HIS A 42 -2.11 0.29 -23.60
CA HIS A 42 -2.62 -0.14 -22.28
C HIS A 42 -3.51 0.90 -21.59
N ASP A 43 -3.75 2.06 -22.17
CA ASP A 43 -4.64 3.10 -21.61
C ASP A 43 -6.14 2.84 -21.84
N GLY A 44 -6.49 1.81 -22.60
CA GLY A 44 -7.87 1.45 -22.91
C GLY A 44 -8.50 2.21 -24.08
N HIS A 45 -7.84 3.21 -24.67
CA HIS A 45 -8.38 3.98 -25.80
C HIS A 45 -8.50 3.17 -27.10
N LYS A 46 -7.69 2.14 -27.26
CA LYS A 46 -7.74 1.20 -28.40
C LYS A 46 -8.69 0.02 -28.18
N GLY A 47 -9.51 0.06 -27.15
CA GLY A 47 -10.41 -1.02 -26.77
C GLY A 47 -9.84 -1.97 -25.73
N LYS A 48 -10.57 -3.03 -25.42
CA LYS A 48 -10.11 -4.06 -24.49
C LYS A 48 -8.97 -4.87 -25.12
N LEU A 49 -7.85 -4.94 -24.43
CA LEU A 49 -6.79 -5.88 -24.74
C LEU A 49 -7.14 -7.21 -24.08
N GLU A 50 -7.07 -8.30 -24.84
CA GLU A 50 -7.32 -9.64 -24.34
C GLU A 50 -6.07 -10.49 -24.52
N VAL A 51 -5.82 -11.34 -23.54
CA VAL A 51 -4.74 -12.33 -23.56
C VAL A 51 -5.32 -13.68 -23.15
N PRO A 52 -4.79 -14.80 -23.65
CA PRO A 52 -5.23 -16.12 -23.20
C PRO A 52 -4.88 -16.29 -21.72
N ASP A 53 -5.77 -16.89 -20.96
CA ASP A 53 -5.52 -17.40 -19.62
C ASP A 53 -4.75 -18.74 -19.67
N ALA A 54 -4.64 -19.44 -18.53
CA ALA A 54 -3.94 -20.72 -18.44
C ALA A 54 -4.63 -21.84 -19.25
N GLU A 55 -5.93 -21.74 -19.46
CA GLU A 55 -6.78 -22.66 -20.21
C GLU A 55 -6.88 -22.28 -21.69
N GLY A 56 -6.33 -21.11 -22.07
CA GLY A 56 -6.35 -20.57 -23.42
C GLY A 56 -7.58 -19.72 -23.75
N GLU A 57 -8.44 -19.44 -22.76
CA GLU A 57 -9.62 -18.60 -22.93
C GLU A 57 -9.26 -17.11 -22.88
N PRO A 58 -9.98 -16.24 -23.63
CA PRO A 58 -9.69 -14.81 -23.65
C PRO A 58 -9.94 -14.16 -22.29
N ARG A 59 -8.90 -13.57 -21.68
CA ARG A 59 -8.97 -12.78 -20.46
C ARG A 59 -8.66 -11.33 -20.77
N ALA A 60 -9.55 -10.42 -20.42
CA ALA A 60 -9.34 -8.99 -20.58
C ALA A 60 -8.22 -8.50 -19.65
N LEU A 61 -7.28 -7.72 -20.20
CA LEU A 61 -6.32 -6.96 -19.42
C LEU A 61 -6.99 -5.70 -18.85
N ARG A 62 -6.64 -5.38 -17.62
CA ARG A 62 -7.06 -4.12 -16.99
C ARG A 62 -6.35 -2.97 -17.66
N SER A 63 -7.10 -1.99 -18.17
CA SER A 63 -6.53 -0.75 -18.70
C SER A 63 -5.98 0.12 -17.56
N ILE A 64 -4.95 0.89 -17.89
CA ILE A 64 -4.28 1.82 -16.97
C ILE A 64 -4.75 3.22 -17.30
N ALA A 65 -5.39 3.91 -16.34
CA ALA A 65 -5.74 5.32 -16.51
C ALA A 65 -4.48 6.19 -16.39
N PRO A 66 -3.99 6.86 -17.46
CA PRO A 66 -2.75 7.61 -17.42
C PRO A 66 -2.76 8.72 -16.36
N ALA A 67 -3.90 9.41 -16.20
CA ALA A 67 -4.06 10.47 -15.20
C ALA A 67 -4.00 9.97 -13.75
N ALA A 68 -4.39 8.72 -13.49
CA ALA A 68 -4.27 8.09 -12.18
C ALA A 68 -2.83 7.61 -11.94
N PHE A 69 -2.22 6.98 -12.95
CA PHE A 69 -0.83 6.53 -12.88
C PHE A 69 0.13 7.70 -12.58
N THR A 70 0.00 8.83 -13.27
CA THR A 70 0.87 10.01 -13.06
C THR A 70 0.73 10.65 -11.68
N LYS A 71 -0.35 10.36 -10.95
CA LYS A 71 -0.56 10.79 -9.56
C LYS A 71 -0.12 9.73 -8.54
N GLY A 72 0.20 8.53 -8.99
CA GLY A 72 0.61 7.41 -8.16
C GLY A 72 2.03 7.59 -7.59
N VAL A 73 2.34 6.85 -6.53
CA VAL A 73 3.67 6.88 -5.88
C VAL A 73 4.79 6.36 -6.80
N HIS A 74 4.44 5.55 -7.79
CA HIS A 74 5.36 4.98 -8.78
C HIS A 74 5.37 5.72 -10.12
N ALA A 75 4.74 6.91 -10.21
CA ALA A 75 4.60 7.67 -11.44
C ALA A 75 5.91 7.99 -12.19
N LYS A 76 7.03 8.04 -11.47
CA LYS A 76 8.37 8.30 -12.03
C LYS A 76 9.11 7.04 -12.48
N MET A 77 8.53 5.85 -12.24
CA MET A 77 9.14 4.59 -12.64
C MET A 77 8.74 4.22 -14.06
N GLN A 78 9.64 3.54 -14.75
CA GLN A 78 9.31 2.93 -16.05
C GLN A 78 8.47 1.67 -15.83
N CYS A 79 7.54 1.38 -16.74
CA CYS A 79 6.70 0.18 -16.67
C CYS A 79 7.54 -1.10 -16.55
N VAL A 80 8.63 -1.17 -17.30
CA VAL A 80 9.56 -2.32 -17.31
C VAL A 80 10.36 -2.49 -16.02
N ALA A 81 10.34 -1.52 -15.11
CA ALA A 81 10.95 -1.69 -13.78
C ALA A 81 10.18 -2.72 -12.93
N CYS A 82 8.87 -2.87 -13.17
CA CYS A 82 8.03 -3.88 -12.53
C CYS A 82 7.70 -5.03 -13.51
N HIS A 83 7.49 -4.72 -14.78
CA HIS A 83 7.22 -5.70 -15.83
C HIS A 83 8.54 -6.19 -16.45
N THR A 84 9.36 -6.84 -15.64
CA THR A 84 10.74 -7.25 -15.99
C THR A 84 10.81 -8.32 -17.10
N ASP A 85 9.69 -8.99 -17.35
CA ASP A 85 9.58 -10.01 -18.41
C ASP A 85 9.39 -9.37 -19.81
N ILE A 86 8.99 -8.09 -19.85
CA ILE A 86 8.84 -7.33 -21.08
C ILE A 86 10.21 -6.82 -21.54
N LYS A 87 10.67 -7.33 -22.66
CA LYS A 87 11.99 -7.02 -23.24
C LYS A 87 11.89 -6.28 -24.58
N ASP A 88 10.78 -5.57 -24.78
CA ASP A 88 10.62 -4.75 -25.98
C ASP A 88 11.64 -3.60 -25.98
N ASN A 89 12.11 -3.25 -27.17
CA ASN A 89 13.03 -2.15 -27.41
C ASN A 89 12.69 -1.42 -28.71
N ALA A 90 13.46 -0.42 -29.07
CA ALA A 90 13.23 0.36 -30.30
C ALA A 90 13.24 -0.49 -31.59
N GLU A 91 14.03 -1.58 -31.61
CA GLU A 91 14.14 -2.48 -32.77
C GLU A 91 13.05 -3.55 -32.78
N ASN A 92 12.56 -3.91 -31.59
CA ASN A 92 11.61 -4.99 -31.37
C ASN A 92 10.39 -4.53 -30.57
N ALA A 93 9.87 -3.37 -30.93
CA ALA A 93 8.67 -2.81 -30.32
C ALA A 93 7.48 -3.79 -30.45
N ASN A 94 6.76 -3.99 -29.34
CA ASN A 94 5.63 -4.92 -29.23
C ASN A 94 6.01 -6.41 -29.41
N ALA A 95 7.24 -6.80 -29.14
CA ALA A 95 7.66 -8.19 -29.19
C ALA A 95 6.83 -9.09 -28.26
N HIS A 96 6.41 -8.57 -27.10
CA HIS A 96 5.55 -9.29 -26.14
C HIS A 96 4.16 -9.64 -26.72
N GLN A 97 3.66 -8.93 -27.73
CA GLN A 97 2.39 -9.23 -28.39
C GLN A 97 2.45 -10.50 -29.24
N LYS A 98 3.65 -10.90 -29.64
CA LYS A 98 3.89 -12.05 -30.53
C LYS A 98 4.25 -13.33 -29.76
N GLN A 99 4.47 -13.22 -28.45
CA GLN A 99 4.84 -14.35 -27.62
C GLN A 99 3.59 -15.00 -27.01
N PRO A 100 3.58 -16.35 -26.85
CA PRO A 100 2.57 -17.00 -26.03
C PRO A 100 2.56 -16.35 -24.66
N GLN A 101 1.41 -15.86 -24.25
CA GLN A 101 1.26 -15.13 -22.98
C GLN A 101 1.44 -16.13 -21.82
N GLN A 102 2.65 -16.28 -21.35
CA GLN A 102 2.85 -16.81 -20.00
C GLN A 102 2.32 -15.77 -19.01
N ALA A 103 1.68 -16.22 -17.93
CA ALA A 103 1.29 -15.35 -16.86
C ALA A 103 2.50 -14.50 -16.42
N LEU A 104 2.40 -13.18 -16.52
CA LEU A 104 3.48 -12.29 -16.12
C LEU A 104 3.89 -12.64 -14.69
N LYS A 105 5.19 -12.79 -14.47
CA LYS A 105 5.73 -13.01 -13.14
C LYS A 105 5.27 -11.86 -12.24
N LYS A 106 4.60 -12.18 -11.14
CA LYS A 106 4.24 -11.15 -10.15
C LYS A 106 5.51 -10.48 -9.65
N PHE A 107 5.51 -9.14 -9.67
CA PHE A 107 6.64 -8.35 -9.19
C PHE A 107 6.77 -8.50 -7.67
N ASP A 108 8.00 -8.61 -7.19
CA ASP A 108 8.29 -8.65 -5.75
C ASP A 108 8.31 -7.23 -5.16
N CYS A 109 7.13 -6.74 -4.79
CA CYS A 109 6.96 -5.45 -4.15
C CYS A 109 7.74 -5.37 -2.83
N ALA A 110 7.72 -6.44 -2.05
CA ALA A 110 8.35 -6.49 -0.74
C ALA A 110 9.87 -6.42 -0.84
N GLY A 111 10.48 -7.24 -1.70
CA GLY A 111 11.93 -7.25 -1.92
C GLY A 111 12.43 -5.89 -2.38
N CYS A 112 11.79 -5.27 -3.38
CA CYS A 112 12.19 -3.94 -3.86
C CYS A 112 12.19 -2.89 -2.74
N HIS A 113 11.12 -2.81 -1.94
CA HIS A 113 11.04 -1.83 -0.86
C HIS A 113 12.03 -2.11 0.28
N GLN A 114 12.29 -3.39 0.59
CA GLN A 114 13.29 -3.78 1.58
C GLN A 114 14.71 -3.43 1.13
N ASP A 115 15.04 -3.65 -0.15
CA ASP A 115 16.33 -3.30 -0.73
C ASP A 115 16.56 -1.78 -0.73
N LEU A 116 15.53 -1.00 -1.09
CA LEU A 116 15.58 0.47 -1.02
C LEU A 116 15.79 0.96 0.42
N TRP A 117 15.19 0.30 1.39
CA TRP A 117 15.36 0.64 2.80
C TRP A 117 16.76 0.28 3.30
N ALA A 118 17.27 -0.90 2.97
CA ALA A 118 18.61 -1.32 3.31
C ALA A 118 19.67 -0.39 2.72
N ALA A 119 19.49 0.06 1.47
CA ALA A 119 20.33 1.05 0.85
C ALA A 119 20.30 2.40 1.59
N ALA A 120 19.10 2.90 1.96
CA ALA A 120 18.96 4.13 2.72
C ALA A 120 19.63 4.07 4.10
N GLN A 121 19.54 2.92 4.78
CA GLN A 121 20.24 2.70 6.05
C GLN A 121 21.76 2.71 5.87
N LYS A 122 22.27 2.02 4.86
CA LYS A 122 23.71 1.95 4.54
C LYS A 122 24.28 3.33 4.21
N GLU A 123 23.49 4.19 3.56
CA GLU A 123 23.87 5.57 3.22
C GLU A 123 23.68 6.56 4.38
N GLY A 124 23.15 6.14 5.52
CA GLY A 124 22.82 7.03 6.65
C GLY A 124 21.63 7.95 6.40
N LYS A 125 20.81 7.69 5.38
CA LYS A 125 19.65 8.51 4.95
C LYS A 125 18.29 7.95 5.38
N ALA A 126 18.27 6.97 6.26
CA ALA A 126 17.02 6.33 6.72
C ALA A 126 16.04 7.33 7.31
N GLN A 127 16.51 8.28 8.13
CA GLN A 127 15.67 9.30 8.77
C GLN A 127 15.01 10.27 7.78
N GLU A 128 15.57 10.42 6.59
CA GLU A 128 15.01 11.26 5.53
C GLU A 128 13.87 10.57 4.76
N LYS A 129 13.63 9.28 5.03
CA LYS A 129 12.70 8.43 4.28
C LYS A 129 11.58 7.81 5.15
N PRO A 130 10.83 8.61 5.93
CA PRO A 130 9.83 8.07 6.87
C PRO A 130 8.68 7.32 6.17
N ARG A 131 8.37 7.65 4.91
CA ARG A 131 7.38 6.90 4.13
C ARG A 131 7.87 5.49 3.79
N LEU A 132 9.13 5.35 3.38
CA LEU A 132 9.72 4.05 3.07
C LEU A 132 9.84 3.18 4.33
N GLU A 133 10.21 3.77 5.46
CA GLU A 133 10.19 3.10 6.75
C GLU A 133 8.81 2.54 7.10
N ALA A 134 7.75 3.35 6.90
CA ALA A 134 6.39 2.90 7.13
C ALA A 134 5.99 1.75 6.19
N VAL A 135 6.41 1.78 4.93
CA VAL A 135 6.17 0.70 3.97
C VAL A 135 6.84 -0.59 4.44
N VAL A 136 8.10 -0.55 4.85
CA VAL A 136 8.83 -1.75 5.32
C VAL A 136 8.21 -2.31 6.60
N ARG A 137 7.79 -1.48 7.55
CA ARG A 137 7.04 -1.95 8.73
C ARG A 137 5.73 -2.64 8.34
N ASN A 138 5.02 -2.11 7.34
CA ASN A 138 3.80 -2.73 6.84
C ASN A 138 4.07 -4.07 6.16
N ILE A 139 5.18 -4.21 5.43
CA ILE A 139 5.63 -5.47 4.84
C ILE A 139 5.95 -6.50 5.93
N GLU A 140 6.65 -6.09 6.99
CA GLU A 140 6.95 -6.95 8.14
C GLU A 140 5.67 -7.40 8.86
N ALA A 141 4.70 -6.49 9.02
CA ALA A 141 3.40 -6.82 9.60
C ALA A 141 2.63 -7.81 8.70
N TYR A 142 2.59 -7.55 7.39
CA TYR A 142 1.95 -8.43 6.42
C TYR A 142 2.58 -9.83 6.42
N SER A 143 3.90 -9.95 6.45
CA SER A 143 4.59 -11.25 6.41
C SER A 143 4.19 -12.18 7.57
N LYS A 144 3.69 -11.63 8.68
CA LYS A 144 3.19 -12.36 9.85
C LYS A 144 1.66 -12.52 9.84
N SER A 145 0.97 -11.91 8.88
CA SER A 145 -0.49 -11.89 8.80
C SER A 145 -1.08 -13.21 8.28
N PHE A 146 -2.39 -13.35 8.44
CA PHE A 146 -3.13 -14.47 7.83
C PHE A 146 -3.10 -14.41 6.30
N HIS A 147 -3.11 -13.21 5.73
CA HIS A 147 -3.09 -13.00 4.28
C HIS A 147 -1.77 -13.45 3.63
N ALA A 148 -0.65 -13.38 4.33
CA ALA A 148 0.64 -13.85 3.82
C ALA A 148 0.82 -15.39 3.84
N ARG A 149 -0.07 -16.11 4.52
CA ARG A 149 -0.01 -17.58 4.56
C ARG A 149 -0.32 -18.18 3.19
N PRO A 150 0.27 -19.33 2.86
CA PRO A 150 -0.06 -20.05 1.63
C PRO A 150 -1.57 -20.29 1.52
N ASN A 151 -2.12 -20.02 0.35
CA ASN A 151 -3.54 -20.23 0.06
C ASN A 151 -3.90 -21.73 0.19
N ALA A 152 -5.12 -22.04 0.59
CA ALA A 152 -5.58 -23.43 0.78
C ALA A 152 -5.61 -24.22 -0.51
N ASP A 153 -6.06 -23.58 -1.59
CA ASP A 153 -6.28 -24.20 -2.90
C ASP A 153 -5.03 -24.14 -3.79
N ASP A 154 -4.21 -23.10 -3.64
CA ASP A 154 -2.96 -22.91 -4.38
C ASP A 154 -1.82 -22.48 -3.46
N LYS A 155 -1.00 -23.45 -3.06
CA LYS A 155 0.14 -23.23 -2.15
C LYS A 155 1.26 -22.36 -2.72
N THR A 156 1.23 -22.06 -4.02
CA THR A 156 2.24 -21.25 -4.69
C THR A 156 2.00 -19.74 -4.52
N ARG A 157 0.83 -19.35 -4.02
CA ARG A 157 0.47 -17.96 -3.75
C ARG A 157 0.03 -17.75 -2.30
N PRO A 158 0.10 -16.53 -1.75
CA PRO A 158 -0.49 -16.20 -0.45
C PRO A 158 -2.03 -16.16 -0.54
N ASN A 159 -2.68 -16.11 0.61
CA ASN A 159 -4.14 -15.89 0.68
C ASN A 159 -4.56 -14.57 0.02
N ALA A 160 -3.79 -13.51 0.23
CA ALA A 160 -3.95 -12.25 -0.50
C ALA A 160 -2.59 -11.58 -0.69
N SER A 161 -2.28 -11.15 -1.90
CA SER A 161 -1.05 -10.42 -2.26
C SER A 161 -1.25 -8.90 -2.22
N CYS A 162 -0.15 -8.16 -2.36
CA CYS A 162 -0.18 -6.69 -2.27
C CYS A 162 -1.10 -6.06 -3.33
N ASP A 163 -1.05 -6.57 -4.55
CA ASP A 163 -1.79 -6.09 -5.72
C ASP A 163 -3.30 -6.42 -5.68
N GLU A 164 -3.73 -7.32 -4.79
CA GLU A 164 -5.15 -7.63 -4.60
C GLU A 164 -5.86 -6.59 -3.72
N CYS A 165 -5.09 -5.83 -2.94
CA CYS A 165 -5.62 -4.73 -2.11
C CYS A 165 -5.21 -3.34 -2.62
N HIS A 166 -4.06 -3.26 -3.29
CA HIS A 166 -3.50 -2.01 -3.75
C HIS A 166 -3.55 -1.92 -5.28
N ASP A 167 -4.15 -0.85 -5.82
CA ASP A 167 -3.99 -0.54 -7.23
C ASP A 167 -2.55 -0.11 -7.49
N THR A 168 -1.73 -1.04 -7.95
CA THR A 168 -0.29 -0.83 -8.14
C THR A 168 0.05 0.26 -9.17
N HIS A 169 -0.87 0.54 -10.10
CA HIS A 169 -0.69 1.58 -11.12
C HIS A 169 -1.14 2.97 -10.66
N ALA A 170 -2.12 3.04 -9.76
CA ALA A 170 -2.69 4.30 -9.28
C ALA A 170 -2.53 4.49 -7.76
N PHE A 171 -1.73 3.64 -7.11
CA PHE A 171 -1.61 3.65 -5.66
C PHE A 171 -1.07 4.98 -5.13
N ASN A 172 -1.86 5.60 -4.30
CA ASN A 172 -1.46 6.77 -3.53
C ASN A 172 -2.26 6.80 -2.23
N VAL A 173 -1.57 6.79 -1.11
CA VAL A 173 -2.20 6.99 0.20
C VAL A 173 -2.06 8.47 0.56
N PRO A 174 -3.16 9.23 0.55
CA PRO A 174 -3.12 10.66 0.86
C PRO A 174 -2.59 10.94 2.27
N PRO A 175 -2.04 12.13 2.54
CA PRO A 175 -1.55 12.51 3.85
C PRO A 175 -2.64 12.41 4.93
N LYS A 176 -2.26 11.93 6.12
CA LYS A 176 -3.17 11.85 7.25
C LYS A 176 -3.73 13.24 7.57
N GLY A 177 -5.05 13.33 7.79
CA GLY A 177 -5.77 14.58 8.10
C GLY A 177 -6.10 15.43 6.88
N SER A 178 -5.85 14.96 5.65
CA SER A 178 -6.31 15.65 4.44
C SER A 178 -7.73 15.17 4.04
N PRO A 179 -8.55 16.01 3.38
CA PRO A 179 -9.85 15.60 2.82
C PRO A 179 -9.74 14.41 1.86
N GLN A 180 -8.64 14.34 1.11
CA GLN A 180 -8.37 13.21 0.22
C GLN A 180 -8.14 11.91 0.97
N ARG A 181 -7.62 11.99 2.21
CA ARG A 181 -7.46 10.82 3.09
C ARG A 181 -8.82 10.33 3.57
N ASP A 182 -9.72 11.22 3.89
CA ASP A 182 -11.08 10.89 4.31
C ASP A 182 -11.83 10.20 3.16
N GLU A 183 -11.75 10.75 1.95
CA GLU A 183 -12.33 10.13 0.76
C GLU A 183 -11.72 8.74 0.46
N TRP A 184 -10.40 8.62 0.52
CA TRP A 184 -9.71 7.34 0.36
C TRP A 184 -10.17 6.29 1.38
N ARG A 185 -10.45 6.74 2.61
CA ARG A 185 -10.90 5.87 3.70
C ARG A 185 -12.29 5.28 3.45
N LEU A 186 -13.19 6.04 2.81
CA LEU A 186 -14.54 5.55 2.45
C LEU A 186 -14.48 4.31 1.54
N GLY A 187 -13.44 4.15 0.73
CA GLY A 187 -13.25 3.01 -0.16
C GLY A 187 -12.63 1.75 0.47
N ILE A 188 -12.22 1.78 1.75
CA ILE A 188 -11.51 0.63 2.37
C ILE A 188 -12.40 -0.62 2.44
N SER A 189 -13.68 -0.46 2.79
CA SER A 189 -14.60 -1.60 2.92
C SER A 189 -14.83 -2.31 1.59
N ALA A 190 -14.92 -1.55 0.49
CA ALA A 190 -15.01 -2.09 -0.86
C ALA A 190 -13.74 -2.89 -1.24
N ALA A 191 -12.56 -2.36 -0.93
CA ALA A 191 -11.30 -3.05 -1.21
C ALA A 191 -11.18 -4.41 -0.50
N CYS A 192 -11.77 -4.55 0.69
CA CYS A 192 -11.80 -5.83 1.41
C CYS A 192 -12.90 -6.76 0.88
N GLY A 193 -14.10 -6.23 0.64
CA GLY A 193 -15.33 -7.01 0.50
C GLY A 193 -15.72 -7.36 -0.92
N GLU A 194 -15.48 -6.50 -1.92
CA GLU A 194 -16.05 -6.69 -3.25
C GLU A 194 -15.62 -7.98 -3.95
N ASN A 195 -14.40 -8.45 -3.71
CA ASN A 195 -13.87 -9.63 -4.39
C ASN A 195 -13.61 -10.83 -3.48
N CYS A 196 -13.46 -10.62 -2.16
CA CYS A 196 -12.98 -11.67 -1.26
C CYS A 196 -13.89 -11.88 -0.04
N HIS A 197 -14.30 -10.81 0.63
CA HIS A 197 -15.08 -10.87 1.88
C HIS A 197 -16.51 -10.34 1.66
N THR A 198 -17.21 -10.89 0.66
CA THR A 198 -18.54 -10.40 0.21
C THR A 198 -19.61 -10.51 1.29
N GLU A 199 -19.70 -11.66 1.97
CA GLU A 199 -20.66 -11.86 3.07
C GLU A 199 -20.41 -10.91 4.24
N GLN A 200 -19.12 -10.65 4.56
CA GLN A 200 -18.74 -9.72 5.61
C GLN A 200 -19.04 -8.28 5.20
N LEU A 201 -18.86 -7.92 3.92
CA LEU A 201 -19.24 -6.62 3.40
C LEU A 201 -20.74 -6.39 3.50
N GLU A 202 -21.56 -7.35 3.09
CA GLU A 202 -23.01 -7.29 3.20
C GLU A 202 -23.45 -7.05 4.65
N SER A 203 -22.93 -7.84 5.58
CA SER A 203 -23.20 -7.67 7.00
C SER A 203 -22.72 -6.31 7.55
N TYR A 204 -21.53 -5.84 7.10
CA TYR A 204 -20.99 -4.56 7.50
C TYR A 204 -21.85 -3.38 7.01
N VAL A 205 -22.32 -3.39 5.76
CA VAL A 205 -23.15 -2.32 5.18
C VAL A 205 -24.44 -2.12 5.99
N ASP A 206 -25.02 -3.17 6.53
CA ASP A 206 -26.20 -3.11 7.37
C ASP A 206 -25.93 -2.64 8.81
N SER A 207 -24.68 -2.66 9.24
CA SER A 207 -24.28 -2.18 10.55
C SER A 207 -24.39 -0.65 10.69
N ILE A 208 -24.38 -0.14 11.93
CA ILE A 208 -24.35 1.31 12.17
C ILE A 208 -23.11 1.96 11.56
N HIS A 209 -21.95 1.29 11.60
CA HIS A 209 -20.71 1.82 11.02
C HIS A 209 -20.77 1.87 9.50
N GLY A 210 -21.31 0.83 8.85
CA GLY A 210 -21.50 0.79 7.40
C GLY A 210 -22.48 1.83 6.90
N LYS A 211 -23.61 2.02 7.59
CA LYS A 211 -24.61 3.06 7.28
C LYS A 211 -24.04 4.47 7.41
N GLU A 212 -23.25 4.73 8.44
CA GLU A 212 -22.56 6.03 8.57
C GLU A 212 -21.61 6.32 7.40
N ILE A 213 -20.94 5.31 6.88
CA ILE A 213 -20.08 5.42 5.69
C ILE A 213 -20.94 5.59 4.42
N ALA A 214 -21.88 4.68 4.16
CA ALA A 214 -22.60 4.61 2.90
C ALA A 214 -23.60 5.75 2.71
N GLU A 215 -24.35 6.11 3.75
CA GLU A 215 -25.42 7.09 3.68
C GLU A 215 -24.95 8.51 4.01
N LYS A 216 -23.99 8.66 4.93
CA LYS A 216 -23.57 9.96 5.46
C LYS A 216 -22.15 10.37 5.08
N HIS A 217 -21.43 9.51 4.37
CA HIS A 217 -20.02 9.74 4.00
C HIS A 217 -19.13 10.12 5.21
N ASN A 218 -19.45 9.52 6.37
CA ASN A 218 -18.76 9.82 7.62
C ASN A 218 -17.44 9.04 7.73
N ALA A 219 -16.35 9.63 7.22
CA ALA A 219 -15.02 9.02 7.26
C ALA A 219 -14.46 8.79 8.68
N LYS A 220 -15.13 9.24 9.74
CA LYS A 220 -14.79 8.94 11.14
C LYS A 220 -15.40 7.64 11.64
N SER A 221 -16.36 7.08 10.91
CA SER A 221 -16.92 5.76 11.24
C SER A 221 -15.89 4.67 11.05
N ALA A 222 -16.01 3.58 11.81
CA ALA A 222 -15.08 2.46 11.70
C ALA A 222 -15.23 1.73 10.37
N VAL A 223 -14.11 1.40 9.74
CA VAL A 223 -14.01 0.54 8.56
C VAL A 223 -13.29 -0.76 8.92
N CYS A 224 -13.29 -1.73 8.02
CA CYS A 224 -12.75 -3.07 8.28
C CYS A 224 -11.34 -3.04 8.94
N SER A 225 -10.46 -2.16 8.45
CA SER A 225 -9.07 -2.07 8.93
C SER A 225 -8.92 -1.48 10.35
N ASP A 226 -9.95 -0.86 10.92
CA ASP A 226 -9.88 -0.34 12.28
C ASP A 226 -10.03 -1.44 13.33
N CYS A 227 -10.70 -2.52 12.96
CA CYS A 227 -10.89 -3.69 13.82
C CYS A 227 -9.91 -4.83 13.46
N HIS A 228 -9.60 -5.00 12.18
CA HIS A 228 -8.81 -6.12 11.70
C HIS A 228 -7.36 -5.76 11.34
N SER A 229 -6.99 -4.49 11.46
CA SER A 229 -5.79 -3.89 10.87
C SER A 229 -5.73 -4.07 9.34
N ALA A 230 -4.81 -3.38 8.66
CA ALA A 230 -4.67 -3.51 7.20
C ALA A 230 -3.58 -4.53 6.82
N HIS A 231 -2.48 -4.57 7.54
CA HIS A 231 -1.32 -5.39 7.19
C HIS A 231 -1.02 -6.51 8.19
N SER A 232 -1.48 -6.41 9.45
CA SER A 232 -1.31 -7.47 10.46
C SER A 232 -2.61 -8.23 10.71
N VAL A 233 -3.34 -8.55 9.63
CA VAL A 233 -4.64 -9.24 9.73
C VAL A 233 -4.47 -10.60 10.42
N GLY A 234 -5.16 -10.76 11.54
CA GLY A 234 -5.14 -11.99 12.33
C GLY A 234 -6.32 -12.92 12.03
N ASN A 235 -6.22 -14.15 12.51
CA ASN A 235 -7.35 -15.07 12.52
C ASN A 235 -8.35 -14.63 13.61
N THR A 236 -9.57 -14.26 13.20
CA THR A 236 -10.64 -13.80 14.11
C THR A 236 -11.11 -14.86 15.11
N SER A 237 -10.90 -16.14 14.79
CA SER A 237 -11.21 -17.25 15.69
C SER A 237 -10.15 -17.48 16.77
N ALA A 238 -8.97 -16.88 16.64
CA ALA A 238 -7.87 -17.07 17.58
C ALA A 238 -8.08 -16.26 18.86
N ASP A 239 -7.70 -16.87 20.00
CA ASP A 239 -7.85 -16.24 21.30
C ASP A 239 -7.16 -14.88 21.44
N PRO A 240 -5.94 -14.66 20.92
CA PRO A 240 -5.31 -13.34 20.95
C PRO A 240 -6.16 -12.24 20.27
N PHE A 241 -6.80 -12.55 19.14
CA PHE A 241 -7.70 -11.60 18.46
C PHE A 241 -8.92 -11.31 19.33
N LYS A 242 -9.58 -12.35 19.85
CA LYS A 242 -10.77 -12.21 20.71
C LYS A 242 -10.50 -11.39 21.97
N ILE A 243 -9.30 -11.49 22.53
CA ILE A 243 -8.90 -10.70 23.70
C ILE A 243 -8.68 -9.23 23.32
N ALA A 244 -7.99 -8.98 22.19
CA ALA A 244 -7.59 -7.64 21.79
C ALA A 244 -8.74 -6.77 21.28
N ILE A 245 -9.71 -7.35 20.56
CA ILE A 245 -10.74 -6.61 19.81
C ILE A 245 -11.54 -5.59 20.64
N SER A 246 -11.75 -5.85 21.94
CA SER A 246 -12.46 -4.89 22.78
C SER A 246 -11.68 -3.59 23.01
N ALA A 247 -10.35 -3.63 22.93
CA ALA A 247 -9.52 -2.43 22.99
C ALA A 247 -9.62 -1.62 21.70
N ASP A 248 -9.76 -2.29 20.55
CA ASP A 248 -9.96 -1.62 19.26
C ASP A 248 -11.29 -0.86 19.24
N CYS A 249 -12.38 -1.47 19.76
CA CYS A 249 -13.64 -0.75 19.99
C CYS A 249 -13.43 0.45 20.91
N GLY A 250 -12.66 0.29 21.97
CA GLY A 250 -12.34 1.30 22.97
C GLY A 250 -11.52 2.47 22.44
N SER A 251 -10.84 2.34 21.32
CA SER A 251 -10.07 3.42 20.70
C SER A 251 -10.96 4.61 20.27
N CYS A 252 -12.22 4.32 19.93
CA CYS A 252 -13.23 5.33 19.59
C CYS A 252 -14.32 5.45 20.69
N HIS A 253 -14.69 4.32 21.30
CA HIS A 253 -15.74 4.22 22.34
C HIS A 253 -15.14 4.18 23.76
N GLU A 254 -14.29 5.15 24.09
CA GLU A 254 -13.49 5.16 25.34
C GLU A 254 -14.33 5.01 26.61
N ALA A 255 -15.42 5.80 26.73
CA ALA A 255 -16.29 5.76 27.91
C ALA A 255 -16.97 4.40 28.10
N ASN A 256 -17.44 3.81 27.00
CA ASN A 256 -18.07 2.48 26.97
C ASN A 256 -17.06 1.39 27.35
N PHE A 257 -15.84 1.48 26.80
CA PHE A 257 -14.77 0.55 27.10
C PHE A 257 -14.34 0.63 28.58
N LYS A 258 -14.27 1.85 29.15
CA LYS A 258 -13.99 2.04 30.57
C LYS A 258 -15.07 1.34 31.43
N THR A 259 -16.36 1.53 31.07
CA THR A 259 -17.46 0.85 31.75
C THR A 259 -17.36 -0.67 31.60
N TYR A 260 -17.12 -1.17 30.38
CA TYR A 260 -16.94 -2.60 30.11
C TYR A 260 -15.84 -3.22 30.97
N LYS A 261 -14.67 -2.59 31.10
CA LYS A 261 -13.58 -3.07 31.93
C LYS A 261 -13.96 -3.24 33.41
N GLY A 262 -14.91 -2.47 33.90
CA GLY A 262 -15.45 -2.59 35.25
C GLY A 262 -16.45 -3.75 35.44
N THR A 263 -16.98 -4.31 34.36
CA THR A 263 -17.91 -5.46 34.42
C THR A 263 -17.18 -6.77 34.68
N TYR A 264 -17.94 -7.79 35.11
CA TYR A 264 -17.42 -9.15 35.23
C TYR A 264 -16.76 -9.66 33.93
N HIS A 265 -17.43 -9.45 32.79
CA HIS A 265 -16.92 -9.86 31.47
C HIS A 265 -15.60 -9.14 31.11
N GLY A 266 -15.51 -7.84 31.35
CA GLY A 266 -14.32 -7.07 31.09
C GLY A 266 -13.15 -7.46 31.98
N GLN A 267 -13.40 -7.69 33.26
CA GLN A 267 -12.36 -8.15 34.21
C GLN A 267 -11.78 -9.51 33.79
N ILE A 268 -12.66 -10.48 33.50
CA ILE A 268 -12.25 -11.82 33.05
C ILE A 268 -11.50 -11.74 31.72
N SER A 269 -11.94 -10.90 30.79
CA SER A 269 -11.24 -10.66 29.53
C SER A 269 -9.83 -10.10 29.77
N THR A 270 -9.68 -9.16 30.69
CA THR A 270 -8.39 -8.55 31.05
C THR A 270 -7.42 -9.56 31.65
N LEU A 271 -7.93 -10.60 32.32
CA LEU A 271 -7.15 -11.72 32.82
C LEU A 271 -6.77 -12.74 31.74
N GLY A 272 -7.12 -12.49 30.47
CA GLY A 272 -6.70 -13.31 29.34
C GLY A 272 -7.69 -14.42 28.93
N TYR A 273 -8.91 -14.44 29.47
CA TYR A 273 -9.91 -15.42 29.06
C TYR A 273 -10.68 -14.95 27.81
N ALA A 274 -10.45 -15.64 26.70
CA ALA A 274 -10.97 -15.26 25.38
C ALA A 274 -12.49 -15.50 25.22
N HIS A 275 -13.09 -16.40 25.99
CA HIS A 275 -14.46 -16.87 25.77
C HIS A 275 -15.52 -16.16 26.64
N THR A 276 -15.16 -15.10 27.37
CA THR A 276 -16.15 -14.21 27.98
C THR A 276 -16.74 -13.26 26.95
N ALA A 277 -17.92 -12.73 27.20
CA ALA A 277 -18.60 -11.79 26.30
C ALA A 277 -17.75 -10.54 26.03
N LYS A 278 -17.65 -10.15 24.78
CA LYS A 278 -17.02 -8.93 24.25
C LYS A 278 -18.10 -7.99 23.72
N CYS A 279 -17.70 -6.78 23.33
CA CYS A 279 -18.65 -5.78 22.80
C CYS A 279 -19.48 -6.33 21.63
N TYR A 280 -18.85 -7.01 20.70
CA TYR A 280 -19.50 -7.58 19.51
C TYR A 280 -20.47 -8.75 19.79
N ASN A 281 -20.38 -9.39 20.94
CA ASN A 281 -21.33 -10.44 21.30
C ASN A 281 -22.72 -9.91 21.67
N CYS A 282 -22.83 -8.60 21.92
CA CYS A 282 -24.09 -7.93 22.25
C CYS A 282 -24.51 -6.90 21.18
N HIS A 283 -23.53 -6.35 20.47
CA HIS A 283 -23.77 -5.26 19.52
C HIS A 283 -23.75 -5.71 18.04
N GLY A 284 -23.45 -6.95 17.75
CA GLY A 284 -23.49 -7.55 16.40
C GLY A 284 -22.30 -7.22 15.54
#